data_780254bead24015a14b6511c467d5e0a
#
_entry.id   780254bead24015a14b6511c467d5e0a
#
_cell.length_a   1.000
_cell.length_b   1.000
_cell.length_c   1.000
_cell.angle_alpha   90.00
_cell.angle_beta   90.00
_cell.angle_gamma   90.00
#
_symmetry.space_group_name_H-M   'P 1'
#
loop_
_entity.id
_entity.type
_entity.pdbx_description
1 polymer ?
#
loop_
_entity_poly.entity_id
_entity_poly.type
_entity_poly.pdbx_seq_one_letter_code
_entity_poly.pdbx_strand_id
1 'polypeptide(L)'
;MMVGAATFHTAMAEIVVGSMVLATLCAIGCSISRILPSSEINTESLMVTMDRASLAGSVLALIFLPIAILSGNVAADGQAESALLYNKFVYSGLALGFWSAFVIGRNRMGPGLWEERPLAILQSTTAGFAFLMT
;
A
#
# COMPACT_ATOMS: atom_id res chain seq x y z
N MET A 1 -27.42 -12.11 -11.97
CA MET A 1 -26.74 -10.98 -12.62
C MET A 1 -25.27 -11.35 -12.75
N MET A 2 -24.77 -11.61 -13.95
CA MET A 2 -23.34 -11.89 -14.14
C MET A 2 -22.58 -10.57 -14.05
N VAL A 3 -21.76 -10.41 -13.03
CA VAL A 3 -20.82 -9.28 -12.97
C VAL A 3 -19.79 -9.49 -14.08
N GLY A 4 -19.71 -8.57 -15.02
CA GLY A 4 -18.72 -8.65 -16.10
C GLY A 4 -17.29 -8.61 -15.56
N ALA A 5 -16.34 -9.24 -16.24
CA ALA A 5 -14.93 -9.27 -15.85
C ALA A 5 -14.35 -7.85 -15.60
N ALA A 6 -14.75 -6.89 -16.42
CA ALA A 6 -14.35 -5.49 -16.26
C ALA A 6 -14.87 -4.87 -14.94
N THR A 7 -16.12 -5.10 -14.59
CA THR A 7 -16.69 -4.59 -13.32
C THR A 7 -16.03 -5.21 -12.11
N PHE A 8 -15.75 -6.51 -12.16
CA PHE A 8 -15.03 -7.19 -11.09
C PHE A 8 -13.61 -6.64 -10.92
N HIS A 9 -12.89 -6.46 -12.04
CA HIS A 9 -11.56 -5.87 -12.01
C HIS A 9 -11.56 -4.46 -11.40
N THR A 10 -12.51 -3.60 -11.81
CA THR A 10 -12.63 -2.25 -11.27
C THR A 10 -12.83 -2.28 -9.76
N ALA A 11 -13.74 -3.12 -9.26
CA ALA A 11 -13.98 -3.24 -7.82
C ALA A 11 -12.72 -3.70 -7.06
N MET A 12 -11.97 -4.67 -7.60
CA MET A 12 -10.71 -5.13 -6.98
C MET A 12 -9.65 -4.03 -7.00
N ALA A 13 -9.52 -3.29 -8.10
CA ALA A 13 -8.59 -2.18 -8.22
C ALA A 13 -8.91 -1.04 -7.21
N GLU A 14 -10.18 -0.70 -7.02
CA GLU A 14 -10.61 0.32 -6.05
C GLU A 14 -10.26 -0.08 -4.61
N ILE A 15 -10.47 -1.36 -4.24
CA ILE A 15 -10.07 -1.87 -2.92
C ILE A 15 -8.55 -1.74 -2.74
N VAL A 16 -7.77 -2.10 -3.74
CA VAL A 16 -6.30 -2.01 -3.70
C VAL A 16 -5.87 -0.57 -3.53
N VAL A 17 -6.35 0.34 -4.38
CA VAL A 17 -5.97 1.76 -4.31
C VAL A 17 -6.38 2.38 -2.97
N GLY A 18 -7.61 2.14 -2.50
CA GLY A 18 -8.07 2.65 -1.21
C GLY A 18 -7.22 2.14 -0.03
N SER A 19 -6.87 0.85 -0.05
CA SER A 19 -6.00 0.25 0.97
C SER A 19 -4.59 0.84 0.96
N MET A 20 -4.02 1.09 -0.23
CA MET A 20 -2.69 1.68 -0.39
C MET A 20 -2.65 3.15 0.03
N VAL A 21 -3.68 3.93 -0.31
CA VAL A 21 -3.84 5.32 0.15
C VAL A 21 -3.85 5.36 1.67
N LEU A 22 -4.68 4.55 2.30
CA LEU A 22 -4.78 4.48 3.76
C LEU A 22 -3.44 4.10 4.39
N ALA A 23 -2.79 3.05 3.89
CA ALA A 23 -1.51 2.59 4.40
C ALA A 23 -0.42 3.67 4.29
N THR A 24 -0.34 4.35 3.15
CA THR A 24 0.66 5.40 2.89
C THR A 24 0.43 6.62 3.78
N LEU A 25 -0.81 7.10 3.87
CA LEU A 25 -1.13 8.26 4.71
C LEU A 25 -0.85 7.99 6.19
N CYS A 26 -1.21 6.79 6.67
CA CYS A 26 -0.92 6.40 8.04
C CYS A 26 0.57 6.25 8.32
N ALA A 27 1.35 5.68 7.38
CA ALA A 27 2.80 5.56 7.51
C ALA A 27 3.48 6.94 7.54
N ILE A 28 3.08 7.85 6.67
CA ILE A 28 3.57 9.24 6.66
C ILE A 28 3.17 9.94 7.96
N GLY A 29 1.94 9.75 8.41
CA GLY A 29 1.44 10.29 9.68
C GLY A 29 2.27 9.85 10.89
N CYS A 30 2.64 8.56 10.96
CA CYS A 30 3.54 8.05 12.00
C CYS A 30 4.90 8.74 11.97
N SER A 31 5.48 8.96 10.78
CA SER A 31 6.77 9.66 10.64
C SER A 31 6.69 11.13 11.02
N ILE A 32 5.65 11.83 10.58
CA ILE A 32 5.45 13.26 10.89
C ILE A 32 5.23 13.47 12.38
N SER A 33 4.44 12.61 13.04
CA SER A 33 4.17 12.70 14.47
C SER A 33 5.42 12.61 15.35
N ARG A 34 6.50 12.04 14.82
CA ARG A 34 7.80 11.99 15.52
C ARG A 34 8.72 13.17 15.23
N ILE A 35 8.48 13.87 14.13
CA ILE A 35 9.29 15.03 13.72
C ILE A 35 8.75 16.31 14.38
N LEU A 36 7.45 16.43 14.49
CA LEU A 36 6.80 17.60 15.08
C LEU A 36 6.75 17.47 16.62
N PRO A 37 7.13 18.53 17.36
CA PRO A 37 6.97 18.53 18.81
C PRO A 37 5.50 18.41 19.17
N SER A 38 5.19 17.47 20.06
CA SER A 38 3.84 17.13 20.50
C SER A 38 3.10 18.33 21.07
N SER A 39 2.08 18.78 20.37
CA SER A 39 0.97 19.49 20.98
C SER A 39 0.13 18.53 21.84
N GLU A 40 -0.60 19.04 22.82
CA GLU A 40 -1.36 18.34 23.88
C GLU A 40 -2.35 17.24 23.46
N ILE A 41 -2.35 16.82 22.20
CA ILE A 41 -3.15 15.70 21.68
C ILE A 41 -2.48 14.41 22.12
N ASN A 42 -3.26 13.42 22.52
CA ASN A 42 -2.81 12.08 22.92
C ASN A 42 -2.13 11.36 21.73
N THR A 43 -0.92 11.80 21.42
CA THR A 43 -0.11 11.45 20.23
C THR A 43 0.22 9.96 20.21
N GLU A 44 0.34 9.34 21.39
CA GLU A 44 0.68 7.92 21.49
C GLU A 44 -0.46 7.02 21.00
N SER A 45 -1.68 7.28 21.44
CA SER A 45 -2.87 6.53 20.98
C SER A 45 -3.09 6.68 19.47
N LEU A 46 -2.91 7.89 18.95
CA LEU A 46 -3.04 8.16 17.53
C LEU A 46 -1.97 7.43 16.72
N MET A 47 -0.72 7.41 17.17
CA MET A 47 0.36 6.68 16.51
C MET A 47 0.13 5.17 16.46
N VAL A 48 -0.32 4.57 17.56
CA VAL A 48 -0.66 3.14 17.59
C VAL A 48 -1.78 2.83 16.60
N THR A 49 -2.76 3.71 16.51
CA THR A 49 -3.88 3.55 15.55
C THR A 49 -3.40 3.66 14.11
N MET A 50 -2.59 4.68 13.78
CA MET A 50 -2.02 4.87 12.44
C MET A 50 -1.08 3.72 12.04
N ASP A 51 -0.25 3.24 12.97
CA ASP A 51 0.64 2.10 12.73
C ASP A 51 -0.16 0.83 12.37
N ARG A 52 -1.19 0.52 13.15
CA ARG A 52 -2.07 -0.62 12.88
C ARG A 52 -2.86 -0.46 11.58
N ALA A 53 -3.35 0.74 11.30
CA ALA A 53 -4.08 1.02 10.06
C ALA A 53 -3.15 0.92 8.84
N SER A 54 -1.90 1.38 8.92
CA SER A 54 -0.91 1.25 7.85
C SER A 54 -0.59 -0.23 7.56
N LEU A 55 -0.42 -1.02 8.61
CA LEU A 55 -0.17 -2.46 8.47
C LEU A 55 -1.38 -3.18 7.88
N ALA A 56 -2.58 -2.91 8.39
CA ALA A 56 -3.81 -3.54 7.89
C ALA A 56 -4.07 -3.18 6.42
N GLY A 57 -3.92 -1.91 6.04
CA GLY A 57 -4.05 -1.45 4.65
C GLY A 57 -3.03 -2.12 3.74
N SER A 58 -1.78 -2.24 4.19
CA SER A 58 -0.71 -2.91 3.42
C SER A 58 -1.00 -4.40 3.21
N VAL A 59 -1.49 -5.10 4.22
CA VAL A 59 -1.86 -6.52 4.11
C VAL A 59 -3.05 -6.69 3.16
N LEU A 60 -4.07 -5.83 3.26
CA LEU A 60 -5.19 -5.85 2.30
C LEU A 60 -4.71 -5.59 0.87
N ALA A 61 -3.82 -4.62 0.66
CA ALA A 61 -3.23 -4.36 -0.63
C ALA A 61 -2.51 -5.60 -1.19
N LEU A 62 -1.71 -6.29 -0.36
CA LEU A 62 -0.99 -7.51 -0.76
C LEU A 62 -1.91 -8.67 -1.11
N ILE A 63 -3.08 -8.78 -0.49
CA ILE A 63 -4.06 -9.82 -0.79
C ILE A 63 -4.79 -9.50 -2.11
N PHE A 64 -5.26 -8.28 -2.28
CA PHE A 64 -6.12 -7.91 -3.40
C PHE A 64 -5.35 -7.51 -4.66
N LEU A 65 -4.09 -7.06 -4.56
CA LEU A 65 -3.29 -6.66 -5.71
C LEU A 65 -3.08 -7.81 -6.72
N PRO A 66 -2.69 -9.03 -6.32
CA PRO A 66 -2.61 -10.15 -7.25
C PRO A 66 -3.95 -10.45 -7.92
N ILE A 67 -5.05 -10.36 -7.19
CA ILE A 67 -6.41 -10.58 -7.73
C ILE A 67 -6.76 -9.50 -8.76
N ALA A 68 -6.42 -8.24 -8.47
CA ALA A 68 -6.61 -7.13 -9.40
C ALA A 68 -5.78 -7.31 -10.67
N ILE A 69 -4.52 -7.74 -10.55
CA ILE A 69 -3.64 -8.03 -11.70
C ILE A 69 -4.24 -9.14 -12.58
N LEU A 70 -4.62 -10.26 -11.99
CA LEU A 70 -5.18 -11.40 -12.72
C LEU A 70 -6.51 -11.05 -13.38
N SER A 71 -7.41 -10.38 -12.66
CA SER A 71 -8.70 -9.95 -13.21
C SER A 71 -8.55 -8.89 -14.30
N GLY A 72 -7.54 -8.02 -14.20
CA GLY A 72 -7.21 -7.04 -15.23
C GLY A 72 -6.72 -7.69 -16.51
N ASN A 73 -5.91 -8.76 -16.40
CA ASN A 73 -5.49 -9.54 -17.56
C ASN A 73 -6.68 -10.21 -18.27
N VAL A 74 -7.60 -10.79 -17.50
CA VAL A 74 -8.83 -11.38 -18.07
C VAL A 74 -9.73 -10.31 -18.71
N ALA A 75 -9.86 -9.15 -18.08
CA ALA A 75 -10.68 -8.05 -18.61
C ALA A 75 -10.07 -7.41 -19.88
N ALA A 76 -8.77 -7.52 -20.08
CA ALA A 76 -8.07 -6.95 -21.24
C ALA A 76 -8.27 -7.76 -22.54
N ASP A 77 -8.78 -8.97 -22.47
CA ASP A 77 -9.19 -9.87 -23.55
C ASP A 77 -8.48 -9.64 -24.91
N GLY A 78 -7.27 -10.21 -25.05
CA GLY A 78 -6.49 -10.14 -26.30
C GLY A 78 -5.71 -8.83 -26.54
N GLN A 79 -5.78 -7.85 -25.64
CA GLN A 79 -4.94 -6.63 -25.69
C GLN A 79 -3.59 -6.81 -24.97
N ALA A 80 -3.22 -8.03 -24.65
CA ALA A 80 -2.01 -8.35 -23.86
C ALA A 80 -0.70 -7.86 -24.51
N GLU A 81 -0.69 -7.59 -25.80
CA GLU A 81 0.48 -7.08 -26.55
C GLU A 81 0.63 -5.54 -26.48
N SER A 82 -0.30 -4.83 -25.83
CA SER A 82 -0.18 -3.37 -25.72
C SER A 82 0.94 -2.97 -24.74
N ALA A 83 1.77 -2.02 -25.15
CA ALA A 83 2.84 -1.47 -24.30
C ALA A 83 2.30 -0.92 -22.98
N LEU A 84 1.07 -0.40 -22.99
CA LEU A 84 0.37 0.11 -21.81
C LEU A 84 0.10 -1.00 -20.79
N LEU A 85 -0.36 -2.16 -21.24
CA LEU A 85 -0.65 -3.30 -20.36
C LEU A 85 0.66 -3.87 -19.77
N TYR A 86 1.70 -3.98 -20.59
CA TYR A 86 3.03 -4.40 -20.12
C TYR A 86 3.55 -3.49 -19.01
N ASN A 87 3.48 -2.16 -19.19
CA ASN A 87 3.90 -1.20 -18.18
C ASN A 87 3.09 -1.36 -16.88
N LYS A 88 1.77 -1.56 -16.97
CA LYS A 88 0.93 -1.83 -15.79
C LYS A 88 1.38 -3.09 -15.04
N PHE A 89 1.74 -4.15 -15.73
CA PHE A 89 2.26 -5.36 -15.09
C PHE A 89 3.57 -5.10 -14.36
N VAL A 90 4.50 -4.38 -14.98
CA VAL A 90 5.79 -4.02 -14.37
C VAL A 90 5.58 -3.19 -13.11
N TYR A 91 4.79 -2.12 -13.18
CA TYR A 91 4.52 -1.26 -12.04
C TYR A 91 3.76 -1.99 -10.92
N SER A 92 2.79 -2.83 -11.25
CA SER A 92 2.08 -3.63 -10.26
C SER A 92 2.99 -4.64 -9.57
N GLY A 93 3.94 -5.23 -10.30
CA GLY A 93 4.97 -6.12 -9.74
C GLY A 93 5.91 -5.37 -8.79
N LEU A 94 6.35 -4.17 -9.15
CA LEU A 94 7.14 -3.30 -8.28
C LEU A 94 6.37 -2.89 -7.03
N ALA A 95 5.08 -2.51 -7.18
CA ALA A 95 4.22 -2.19 -6.05
C ALA A 95 4.08 -3.38 -5.08
N LEU A 96 3.90 -4.59 -5.62
CA LEU A 96 3.85 -5.81 -4.82
C LEU A 96 5.15 -6.03 -4.02
N GLY A 97 6.31 -5.81 -4.66
CA GLY A 97 7.62 -5.91 -4.02
C GLY A 97 7.80 -4.88 -2.89
N PHE A 98 7.48 -3.62 -3.14
CA PHE A 98 7.59 -2.56 -2.12
C PHE A 98 6.62 -2.75 -0.96
N TRP A 99 5.36 -3.13 -1.20
CA TRP A 99 4.40 -3.41 -0.13
C TRP A 99 4.78 -4.65 0.67
N SER A 100 5.36 -5.67 0.04
CA SER A 100 5.92 -6.84 0.74
C SER A 100 7.09 -6.42 1.63
N ALA A 101 8.00 -5.59 1.14
CA ALA A 101 9.11 -5.05 1.92
C ALA A 101 8.61 -4.22 3.12
N PHE A 102 7.57 -3.40 2.92
CA PHE A 102 6.94 -2.64 3.98
C PHE A 102 6.40 -3.54 5.10
N VAL A 103 5.59 -4.54 4.75
CA VAL A 103 4.99 -5.46 5.73
C VAL A 103 6.05 -6.29 6.45
N ILE A 104 7.04 -6.82 5.71
CA ILE A 104 8.13 -7.61 6.31
C ILE A 104 8.95 -6.74 7.26
N GLY A 105 9.32 -5.53 6.84
CA GLY A 105 10.05 -4.58 7.67
C GLY A 105 9.30 -4.27 8.96
N ARG A 106 8.02 -3.94 8.86
CA ARG A 106 7.18 -3.65 10.03
C ARG A 106 7.03 -4.86 10.96
N ASN A 107 6.86 -6.07 10.42
CA ASN A 107 6.73 -7.27 11.23
C ASN A 107 8.04 -7.65 11.95
N ARG A 108 9.19 -7.44 11.31
CA ARG A 108 10.50 -7.77 11.91
C ARG A 108 10.93 -6.77 12.97
N MET A 109 10.72 -5.48 12.73
CA MET A 109 11.20 -4.41 13.60
C MET A 109 10.18 -4.02 14.69
N GLY A 110 8.93 -4.42 14.53
CA GLY A 110 7.87 -4.09 15.47
C GLY A 110 7.46 -2.59 15.44
N PRO A 111 6.62 -2.13 16.39
CA PRO A 111 6.18 -0.74 16.44
C PRO A 111 7.29 0.26 16.77
N GLY A 112 8.38 -0.19 17.42
CA GLY A 112 9.58 0.62 17.69
C GLY A 112 10.29 1.15 16.45
N LEU A 113 10.00 0.58 15.28
CA LEU A 113 10.44 1.09 13.97
C LEU A 113 10.27 2.61 13.81
N TRP A 114 9.14 3.13 14.29
CA TRP A 114 8.82 4.56 14.16
C TRP A 114 9.60 5.46 15.12
N GLU A 115 10.26 4.89 16.11
CA GLU A 115 11.09 5.63 17.08
C GLU A 115 12.45 6.01 16.49
N GLU A 116 12.95 5.22 15.56
CA GLU A 116 14.20 5.47 14.87
C GLU A 116 13.96 6.28 13.59
N ARG A 117 14.36 7.56 13.58
CA ARG A 117 14.15 8.47 12.45
C ARG A 117 14.57 7.89 11.08
N PRO A 118 15.76 7.29 10.90
CA PRO A 118 16.16 6.76 9.61
C PRO A 118 15.27 5.61 9.14
N LEU A 119 14.83 4.75 10.06
CA LEU A 119 13.93 3.64 9.74
C LEU A 119 12.52 4.13 9.42
N ALA A 120 12.01 5.11 10.16
CA ALA A 120 10.70 5.72 9.89
C ALA A 120 10.67 6.39 8.50
N ILE A 121 11.73 7.13 8.14
CA ILE A 121 11.87 7.74 6.81
C ILE A 121 11.93 6.65 5.73
N LEU A 122 12.77 5.63 5.90
CA LEU A 122 12.89 4.53 4.95
C LEU A 122 11.54 3.83 4.73
N GLN A 123 10.83 3.53 5.81
CA GLN A 123 9.55 2.85 5.74
C GLN A 123 8.46 3.70 5.05
N SER A 124 8.39 4.99 5.36
CA SER A 124 7.45 5.91 4.71
C SER A 124 7.79 6.13 3.23
N THR A 125 9.07 6.18 2.89
CA THR A 125 9.53 6.28 1.51
C THR A 125 9.16 5.01 0.74
N THR A 126 9.34 3.83 1.35
CA THR A 126 8.93 2.54 0.76
C THR A 126 7.43 2.52 0.46
N ALA A 127 6.59 2.97 1.40
CA ALA A 127 5.16 3.08 1.20
C ALA A 127 4.81 4.09 0.09
N GLY A 128 5.47 5.24 0.06
CA GLY A 128 5.29 6.24 -0.99
C GLY A 128 5.65 5.73 -2.39
N PHE A 129 6.77 5.04 -2.53
CA PHE A 129 7.13 4.41 -3.81
C PHE A 129 6.17 3.31 -4.21
N ALA A 130 5.75 2.47 -3.27
CA ALA A 130 4.75 1.44 -3.53
C ALA A 130 3.44 2.03 -4.05
N PHE A 131 3.00 3.14 -3.46
CA PHE A 131 1.82 3.87 -3.90
C PHE A 131 1.99 4.48 -5.30
N LEU A 132 3.13 5.10 -5.58
CA LEU A 132 3.42 5.70 -6.90
C LEU A 132 3.48 4.68 -8.03
N MET A 133 3.81 3.41 -7.73
CA MET A 133 3.85 2.32 -8.71
C MET A 133 2.48 1.70 -8.97
N THR A 134 1.44 2.17 -8.29
CA THR A 134 0.07 1.65 -8.45
C THR A 134 -0.72 2.47 -9.44
#